data_0c859e71703109494209ed87e886242c
#
_entry.id   0c859e71703109494209ed87e886242c
#
_cell.length_a   1.000
_cell.length_b   1.000
_cell.length_c   1.000
_cell.angle_alpha   90.00
_cell.angle_beta   90.00
_cell.angle_gamma   90.00
#
_symmetry.space_group_name_H-M   'P 1'
#
loop_
_entity.id
_entity.type
_entity.pdbx_description
1 polymer ?
#
loop_
_entity_poly.entity_id
_entity_poly.type
_entity_poly.pdbx_seq_one_letter_code
_entity_poly.pdbx_strand_id
1 'polypeptide(L)'
;MNEEKDMLRSLQREVMNDLNFGEELSDQQLKDLIGKYLLEQEKGRNFTLLQRKQMGKEIFDSLRKMDVLQDLIDDDQVTEIMVNGPEMIFIEKNGKLQKTNLKFESREKLLHVINQIVSSCNRVVNESSPIVDARLKNGARVNVVLYPIALNGPILTIRRFPDKPITMERLIELQAISKEAAVFLEKAVKAKYNILVSGGTGSGKTTFLNALSCYIPEDERIITIEDSAELQIQGIDNLIRMETRNANLEGGKSISIRDLIKTSLRMRPTRIIVGEVRGEEAMDMIGSAMNCGHDGSMSSAHANSAEDMLLRLENMMLMSVTLPLDVIRGQIASGVDLIVHLGRLRDKSRKVLEITEIKGIKQEKIILNPLYIFREISEKKSGYIEGKLEKVGT
;
A
#
# COMPACT_ATOMS: atom_id res chain seq x y z
N MET A 1 30.98 22.67 -8.00
CA MET A 1 30.17 21.65 -7.27
C MET A 1 30.20 21.81 -5.74
N ASN A 2 31.36 21.95 -5.07
CA ASN A 2 31.39 22.27 -3.61
C ASN A 2 30.99 23.70 -3.31
N GLU A 3 31.47 24.67 -4.07
CA GLU A 3 31.16 26.10 -3.85
C GLU A 3 29.67 26.45 -4.07
N GLU A 4 28.99 25.79 -4.99
CA GLU A 4 27.54 25.95 -5.21
C GLU A 4 26.71 25.44 -4.02
N LYS A 5 27.10 24.30 -3.47
CA LYS A 5 26.45 23.71 -2.28
C LYS A 5 26.68 24.55 -1.02
N ASP A 6 27.88 25.09 -0.84
CA ASP A 6 28.18 25.92 0.33
C ASP A 6 27.43 27.26 0.24
N MET A 7 27.22 27.78 -0.95
CA MET A 7 26.43 28.97 -1.17
C MET A 7 24.91 28.70 -0.93
N LEU A 8 24.37 27.59 -1.42
CA LEU A 8 22.99 27.19 -1.13
C LEU A 8 22.75 27.11 0.37
N ARG A 9 23.69 26.55 1.12
CA ARG A 9 23.63 26.46 2.58
C ARG A 9 23.65 27.82 3.27
N SER A 10 24.51 28.75 2.78
CA SER A 10 24.58 30.11 3.28
C SER A 10 23.24 30.82 3.09
N LEU A 11 22.69 30.73 1.87
CA LEU A 11 21.40 31.32 1.50
C LEU A 11 20.23 30.73 2.32
N GLN A 12 20.21 29.43 2.52
CA GLN A 12 19.20 28.79 3.36
C GLN A 12 19.22 29.33 4.80
N ARG A 13 20.42 29.51 5.39
CA ARG A 13 20.59 30.07 6.74
C ARG A 13 20.17 31.55 6.80
N GLU A 14 20.52 32.33 5.80
CA GLU A 14 20.14 33.75 5.72
C GLU A 14 18.62 33.90 5.62
N VAL A 15 17.97 33.14 4.73
CA VAL A 15 16.51 33.12 4.61
C VAL A 15 15.84 32.64 5.90
N MET A 16 16.41 31.62 6.57
CA MET A 16 15.90 31.16 7.87
C MET A 16 16.03 32.18 8.99
N ASN A 17 17.11 32.95 9.02
CA ASN A 17 17.33 33.98 10.04
C ASN A 17 16.39 35.17 9.88
N ASP A 18 16.00 35.50 8.64
CA ASP A 18 15.04 36.58 8.35
C ASP A 18 13.57 36.13 8.51
N LEU A 19 13.33 34.81 8.58
CA LEU A 19 12.02 34.29 9.00
C LEU A 19 11.85 34.54 10.49
N ASN A 20 11.34 35.71 10.86
CA ASN A 20 10.98 36.04 12.24
C ASN A 20 10.05 34.97 12.80
N PHE A 21 10.43 34.38 13.92
CA PHE A 21 9.63 33.44 14.68
C PHE A 21 8.29 34.09 15.08
N GLY A 22 7.25 33.91 14.26
CA GLY A 22 5.91 34.42 14.55
C GLY A 22 5.04 34.83 13.35
N GLU A 23 5.60 35.07 12.18
CA GLU A 23 4.82 35.36 10.98
C GLU A 23 4.83 34.17 10.02
N GLU A 24 3.67 33.57 9.76
CA GLU A 24 3.50 32.58 8.70
C GLU A 24 3.51 33.26 7.33
N LEU A 25 4.68 33.32 6.68
CA LEU A 25 4.77 33.79 5.31
C LEU A 25 3.99 32.83 4.37
N SER A 26 3.24 33.39 3.44
CA SER A 26 2.66 32.59 2.35
C SER A 26 3.77 32.03 1.45
N ASP A 27 3.46 30.98 0.69
CA ASP A 27 4.42 30.37 -0.26
C ASP A 27 4.94 31.37 -1.28
N GLN A 28 4.10 32.33 -1.70
CA GLN A 28 4.52 33.37 -2.64
C GLN A 28 5.51 34.35 -2.01
N GLN A 29 5.23 34.79 -0.77
CA GLN A 29 6.15 35.70 -0.04
C GLN A 29 7.50 35.03 0.22
N LEU A 30 7.51 33.73 0.54
CA LEU A 30 8.75 32.97 0.72
C LEU A 30 9.53 32.86 -0.61
N LYS A 31 8.86 32.59 -1.73
CA LYS A 31 9.49 32.55 -3.05
C LYS A 31 10.09 33.92 -3.44
N ASP A 32 9.38 35.00 -3.16
CA ASP A 32 9.85 36.36 -3.42
C ASP A 32 11.07 36.70 -2.57
N LEU A 33 11.07 36.28 -1.28
CA LEU A 33 12.20 36.43 -0.38
C LEU A 33 13.44 35.67 -0.88
N ILE A 34 13.26 34.40 -1.22
CA ILE A 34 14.32 33.56 -1.81
C ILE A 34 14.87 34.20 -3.09
N GLY A 35 14.00 34.69 -3.96
CA GLY A 35 14.37 35.38 -5.19
C GLY A 35 15.24 36.63 -4.92
N LYS A 36 14.90 37.43 -3.90
CA LYS A 36 15.68 38.59 -3.47
C LYS A 36 17.10 38.19 -3.03
N TYR A 37 17.24 37.22 -2.16
CA TYR A 37 18.53 36.71 -1.68
C TYR A 37 19.39 36.14 -2.82
N LEU A 38 18.80 35.39 -3.74
CA LEU A 38 19.50 34.86 -4.92
C LEU A 38 20.07 36.01 -5.78
N LEU A 39 19.33 37.11 -5.97
CA LEU A 39 19.78 38.30 -6.72
C LEU A 39 20.89 39.07 -5.98
N GLU A 40 20.84 39.15 -4.66
CA GLU A 40 21.86 39.84 -3.84
C GLU A 40 23.21 39.12 -3.87
N GLN A 41 23.20 37.78 -3.86
CA GLN A 41 24.40 36.94 -3.92
C GLN A 41 25.04 36.85 -5.31
N GLU A 42 24.35 37.34 -6.37
CA GLU A 42 24.86 37.40 -7.74
C GLU A 42 25.87 38.54 -7.98
N LYS A 43 26.09 39.42 -7.01
CA LYS A 43 27.09 40.51 -7.14
C LYS A 43 28.49 39.91 -7.26
N GLY A 44 28.82 39.43 -8.49
CA GLY A 44 30.12 38.82 -8.85
C GLY A 44 30.08 37.43 -9.48
N ARG A 45 28.91 36.82 -9.67
CA ARG A 45 28.74 35.50 -10.28
C ARG A 45 27.59 35.49 -11.28
N ASN A 46 27.81 34.94 -12.48
CA ASN A 46 26.78 34.86 -13.52
C ASN A 46 26.05 33.51 -13.46
N PHE A 47 24.90 33.45 -12.82
CA PHE A 47 24.02 32.28 -12.90
C PHE A 47 23.06 32.36 -14.07
N THR A 48 22.87 31.25 -14.77
CA THR A 48 21.81 31.17 -15.78
C THR A 48 20.44 31.20 -15.12
N LEU A 49 19.41 31.61 -15.86
CA LEU A 49 18.00 31.56 -15.39
C LEU A 49 17.59 30.20 -14.90
N LEU A 50 18.10 29.15 -15.54
CA LEU A 50 17.82 27.75 -15.15
C LEU A 50 18.43 27.40 -13.79
N GLN A 51 19.69 27.80 -13.56
CA GLN A 51 20.37 27.59 -12.27
C GLN A 51 19.65 28.33 -11.14
N ARG A 52 19.25 29.60 -11.35
CA ARG A 52 18.46 30.34 -10.34
C ARG A 52 17.16 29.67 -9.99
N LYS A 53 16.42 29.22 -11.02
CA LYS A 53 15.15 28.52 -10.81
C LYS A 53 15.35 27.23 -10.02
N GLN A 54 16.40 26.49 -10.34
CA GLN A 54 16.74 25.25 -9.62
C GLN A 54 17.14 25.53 -8.17
N MET A 55 18.03 26.50 -7.92
CA MET A 55 18.46 26.90 -6.59
C MET A 55 17.29 27.43 -5.74
N GLY A 56 16.45 28.26 -6.32
CA GLY A 56 15.25 28.78 -5.66
C GLY A 56 14.27 27.66 -5.28
N LYS A 57 14.12 26.66 -6.15
CA LYS A 57 13.31 25.47 -5.87
C LYS A 57 13.91 24.64 -4.72
N GLU A 58 15.21 24.38 -4.75
CA GLU A 58 15.90 23.60 -3.70
C GLU A 58 15.78 24.28 -2.33
N ILE A 59 15.96 25.59 -2.25
CA ILE A 59 15.81 26.35 -1.01
C ILE A 59 14.35 26.30 -0.53
N PHE A 60 13.39 26.53 -1.43
CA PHE A 60 11.96 26.47 -1.08
C PHE A 60 11.53 25.09 -0.60
N ASP A 61 11.94 24.05 -1.31
CA ASP A 61 11.59 22.65 -0.97
C ASP A 61 12.23 22.22 0.37
N SER A 62 13.44 22.72 0.66
CA SER A 62 14.10 22.51 1.96
C SER A 62 13.40 23.21 3.14
N LEU A 63 12.75 24.36 2.90
CA LEU A 63 12.11 25.15 3.96
C LEU A 63 10.63 24.81 4.18
N ARG A 64 9.93 24.43 3.11
CA ARG A 64 8.47 24.25 3.12
C ARG A 64 7.97 22.87 2.77
N LYS A 65 8.82 22.07 2.11
CA LYS A 65 8.46 20.73 1.65
C LYS A 65 9.36 19.66 2.28
N MET A 66 9.49 18.53 1.61
CA MET A 66 10.20 17.36 2.14
C MET A 66 11.67 17.29 1.70
N ASP A 67 12.30 18.48 1.48
CA ASP A 67 13.71 18.62 1.12
C ASP A 67 14.09 17.72 -0.08
N VAL A 68 15.18 16.96 0.02
CA VAL A 68 15.68 16.06 -1.03
C VAL A 68 14.70 14.96 -1.45
N LEU A 69 13.67 14.70 -0.65
CA LEU A 69 12.64 13.72 -0.96
C LEU A 69 11.56 14.27 -1.90
N GLN A 70 11.43 15.60 -2.04
CA GLN A 70 10.31 16.19 -2.76
C GLN A 70 10.26 15.72 -4.22
N ASP A 71 11.38 15.75 -4.93
CA ASP A 71 11.45 15.30 -6.33
C ASP A 71 11.12 13.80 -6.48
N LEU A 72 11.47 12.97 -5.48
CA LEU A 72 11.11 11.55 -5.46
C LEU A 72 9.62 11.33 -5.20
N ILE A 73 9.01 12.20 -4.38
CA ILE A 73 7.58 12.16 -4.08
C ILE A 73 6.76 12.65 -5.28
N ASP A 74 7.29 13.57 -6.06
CA ASP A 74 6.63 14.12 -7.25
C ASP A 74 6.81 13.21 -8.49
N ASP A 75 7.72 12.23 -8.46
CA ASP A 75 7.93 11.27 -9.56
C ASP A 75 6.95 10.10 -9.47
N ASP A 76 5.96 10.06 -10.37
CA ASP A 76 4.91 9.01 -10.42
C ASP A 76 5.44 7.60 -10.67
N GLN A 77 6.67 7.45 -11.15
CA GLN A 77 7.29 6.14 -11.36
C GLN A 77 7.92 5.57 -10.08
N VAL A 78 8.09 6.41 -9.05
CA VAL A 78 8.62 5.99 -7.74
C VAL A 78 7.46 5.47 -6.89
N THR A 79 7.49 4.19 -6.56
CA THR A 79 6.47 3.53 -5.75
C THR A 79 6.84 3.45 -4.27
N GLU A 80 8.13 3.46 -3.97
CA GLU A 80 8.61 3.38 -2.58
C GLU A 80 9.87 4.22 -2.39
N ILE A 81 9.98 4.93 -1.28
CA ILE A 81 11.15 5.70 -0.86
C ILE A 81 11.58 5.16 0.51
N MET A 82 12.84 4.76 0.64
CA MET A 82 13.40 4.18 1.85
C MET A 82 14.63 4.96 2.27
N VAL A 83 14.52 5.67 3.39
CA VAL A 83 15.62 6.45 3.98
C VAL A 83 16.18 5.67 5.16
N ASN A 84 17.43 5.24 5.05
CA ASN A 84 18.15 4.48 6.06
C ASN A 84 19.23 5.38 6.68
N GLY A 85 18.81 6.31 7.54
CA GLY A 85 19.65 7.38 8.03
C GLY A 85 19.91 8.47 6.97
N PRO A 86 20.68 9.53 7.31
CA PRO A 86 20.83 10.69 6.43
C PRO A 86 21.61 10.41 5.13
N GLU A 87 22.49 9.41 5.12
CA GLU A 87 23.42 9.13 4.02
C GLU A 87 22.88 8.18 2.96
N MET A 88 21.79 7.44 3.23
CA MET A 88 21.33 6.35 2.36
C MET A 88 19.86 6.44 2.04
N ILE A 89 19.56 6.76 0.78
CA ILE A 89 18.18 6.82 0.25
C ILE A 89 18.09 5.82 -0.90
N PHE A 90 17.13 4.91 -0.78
CA PHE A 90 16.76 3.94 -1.80
C PHE A 90 15.35 4.25 -2.31
N ILE A 91 15.08 3.88 -3.54
CA ILE A 91 13.75 3.97 -4.14
C ILE A 91 13.40 2.65 -4.83
N GLU A 92 12.11 2.34 -4.89
CA GLU A 92 11.60 1.40 -5.87
C GLU A 92 11.01 2.18 -7.04
N LYS A 93 11.56 1.95 -8.24
CA LYS A 93 11.09 2.55 -9.48
C LYS A 93 10.90 1.46 -10.53
N ASN A 94 9.70 1.37 -11.12
CA ASN A 94 9.34 0.32 -12.07
C ASN A 94 9.58 -1.11 -11.54
N GLY A 95 9.30 -1.35 -10.25
CA GLY A 95 9.50 -2.65 -9.58
C GLY A 95 10.97 -3.03 -9.32
N LYS A 96 11.92 -2.10 -9.50
CA LYS A 96 13.34 -2.32 -9.24
C LYS A 96 13.83 -1.42 -8.12
N LEU A 97 14.48 -2.03 -7.13
CA LEU A 97 15.14 -1.30 -6.06
C LEU A 97 16.42 -0.64 -6.58
N GLN A 98 16.62 0.65 -6.29
CA GLN A 98 17.75 1.45 -6.72
C GLN A 98 18.26 2.32 -5.58
N LYS A 99 19.57 2.43 -5.42
CA LYS A 99 20.19 3.41 -4.54
C LYS A 99 20.27 4.75 -5.26
N THR A 100 19.86 5.83 -4.60
CA THR A 100 20.02 7.18 -5.13
C THR A 100 21.37 7.81 -4.74
N ASN A 101 21.70 8.92 -5.37
CA ASN A 101 22.84 9.75 -4.97
C ASN A 101 22.42 10.88 -4.01
N LEU A 102 21.13 10.91 -3.63
CA LEU A 102 20.59 11.89 -2.70
C LEU A 102 20.96 11.53 -1.27
N LYS A 103 21.13 12.56 -0.45
CA LYS A 103 21.40 12.43 0.99
C LYS A 103 20.92 13.68 1.72
N PHE A 104 20.56 13.53 2.96
CA PHE A 104 20.32 14.67 3.84
C PHE A 104 21.63 15.29 4.29
N GLU A 105 21.61 16.59 4.56
CA GLU A 105 22.80 17.32 5.05
C GLU A 105 23.26 16.81 6.42
N SER A 106 22.32 16.49 7.28
CA SER A 106 22.58 16.00 8.63
C SER A 106 21.43 15.13 9.16
N ARG A 107 21.68 14.48 10.31
CA ARG A 107 20.68 13.74 11.07
C ARG A 107 19.53 14.66 11.54
N GLU A 108 19.87 15.85 11.99
CA GLU A 108 18.92 16.85 12.48
C GLU A 108 17.97 17.30 11.37
N LYS A 109 18.50 17.48 10.14
CA LYS A 109 17.69 17.82 8.97
C LYS A 109 16.70 16.70 8.61
N LEU A 110 17.15 15.45 8.63
CA LEU A 110 16.27 14.29 8.44
C LEU A 110 15.17 14.24 9.52
N LEU A 111 15.53 14.44 10.79
CA LEU A 111 14.56 14.48 11.88
C LEU A 111 13.55 15.62 11.73
N HIS A 112 13.99 16.78 11.25
CA HIS A 112 13.10 17.91 10.95
C HIS A 112 12.06 17.53 9.89
N VAL A 113 12.49 16.93 8.77
CA VAL A 113 11.60 16.46 7.69
C VAL A 113 10.65 15.37 8.20
N ILE A 114 11.15 14.41 8.98
CA ILE A 114 10.31 13.39 9.61
C ILE A 114 9.22 14.03 10.48
N ASN A 115 9.59 14.96 11.36
CA ASN A 115 8.63 15.63 12.23
C ASN A 115 7.61 16.44 11.44
N GLN A 116 8.01 17.11 10.36
CA GLN A 116 7.10 17.82 9.47
C GLN A 116 6.08 16.87 8.82
N ILE A 117 6.53 15.72 8.31
CA ILE A 117 5.69 14.69 7.74
C ILE A 117 4.68 14.18 8.78
N VAL A 118 5.17 13.76 9.93
CA VAL A 118 4.37 13.12 10.99
C VAL A 118 3.36 14.11 11.58
N SER A 119 3.76 15.36 11.82
CA SER A 119 2.87 16.42 12.32
C SER A 119 1.78 16.78 11.33
N SER A 120 2.06 16.73 10.00
CA SER A 120 1.03 16.95 8.97
C SER A 120 -0.09 15.88 8.98
N CYS A 121 0.17 14.75 9.63
CA CYS A 121 -0.75 13.63 9.83
C CYS A 121 -1.40 13.63 11.24
N ASN A 122 -1.24 14.69 12.04
CA ASN A 122 -1.66 14.77 13.45
C ASN A 122 -1.09 13.62 14.30
N ARG A 123 0.17 13.28 14.08
CA ARG A 123 0.92 12.27 14.83
C ARG A 123 2.17 12.89 15.44
N VAL A 124 2.72 12.21 16.43
CA VAL A 124 3.97 12.59 17.08
C VAL A 124 4.91 11.38 17.10
N VAL A 125 6.19 11.63 16.84
CA VAL A 125 7.25 10.64 16.97
C VAL A 125 8.40 11.22 17.77
N ASN A 126 8.89 10.48 18.76
CA ASN A 126 10.01 10.86 19.62
C ASN A 126 10.63 9.60 20.26
N GLU A 127 11.64 9.77 21.10
CA GLU A 127 12.32 8.65 21.77
C GLU A 127 11.39 7.82 22.68
N SER A 128 10.34 8.43 23.25
CA SER A 128 9.35 7.73 24.08
C SER A 128 8.32 6.97 23.24
N SER A 129 8.06 7.42 22.00
CA SER A 129 7.21 6.78 21.03
C SER A 129 7.95 6.72 19.69
N PRO A 130 8.94 5.81 19.56
CA PRO A 130 9.90 5.85 18.44
C PRO A 130 9.39 5.24 17.14
N ILE A 131 8.20 4.65 17.14
CA ILE A 131 7.60 4.03 15.96
C ILE A 131 6.29 4.74 15.65
N VAL A 132 6.11 5.19 14.41
CA VAL A 132 4.85 5.76 13.96
C VAL A 132 4.52 5.32 12.54
N ASP A 133 3.25 4.94 12.36
CA ASP A 133 2.62 4.79 11.06
C ASP A 133 1.70 5.98 10.82
N ALA A 134 1.82 6.59 9.66
CA ALA A 134 1.04 7.75 9.26
C ALA A 134 0.63 7.66 7.80
N ARG A 135 -0.28 8.56 7.39
CA ARG A 135 -0.75 8.63 6.01
C ARG A 135 -0.77 10.08 5.56
N LEU A 136 -0.11 10.36 4.46
CA LEU A 136 -0.12 11.67 3.83
C LEU A 136 -1.47 11.97 3.19
N LYS A 137 -1.75 13.25 2.93
CA LYS A 137 -2.99 13.71 2.27
C LYS A 137 -3.20 13.10 0.87
N ASN A 138 -2.12 12.79 0.15
CA ASN A 138 -2.14 12.10 -1.14
C ASN A 138 -2.34 10.57 -1.01
N GLY A 139 -2.56 10.05 0.20
CA GLY A 139 -2.79 8.65 0.47
C GLY A 139 -1.54 7.80 0.70
N ALA A 140 -0.33 8.33 0.47
CA ALA A 140 0.91 7.58 0.69
C ALA A 140 1.07 7.17 2.17
N ARG A 141 1.47 5.93 2.41
CA ARG A 141 1.79 5.42 3.75
C ARG A 141 3.19 5.84 4.15
N VAL A 142 3.33 6.24 5.38
CA VAL A 142 4.61 6.61 5.98
C VAL A 142 4.83 5.78 7.23
N ASN A 143 5.96 5.10 7.29
CA ASN A 143 6.45 4.45 8.50
C ASN A 143 7.75 5.11 8.93
N VAL A 144 7.84 5.45 10.21
CA VAL A 144 9.04 6.03 10.83
C VAL A 144 9.47 5.18 12.00
N VAL A 145 10.78 4.94 12.10
CA VAL A 145 11.38 4.29 13.26
C VAL A 145 12.59 5.11 13.71
N LEU A 146 12.58 5.54 14.96
CA LEU A 146 13.64 6.34 15.58
C LEU A 146 14.49 5.52 16.56
N TYR A 147 15.55 6.14 17.07
CA TYR A 147 16.29 5.65 18.23
C TYR A 147 15.34 5.58 19.46
N PRO A 148 15.43 4.57 20.34
CA PRO A 148 16.49 3.54 20.43
C PRO A 148 16.24 2.30 19.57
N ILE A 149 15.16 2.22 18.82
CA ILE A 149 14.80 1.03 18.02
C ILE A 149 15.64 0.95 16.73
N ALA A 150 15.76 2.07 16.02
CA ALA A 150 16.57 2.16 14.80
C ALA A 150 18.04 2.48 15.15
N LEU A 151 18.90 1.47 15.09
CA LEU A 151 20.32 1.60 15.46
C LEU A 151 21.16 2.36 14.42
N ASN A 152 20.76 2.31 13.15
CA ASN A 152 21.48 2.95 12.04
C ASN A 152 21.09 4.42 11.82
N GLY A 153 20.28 5.01 12.70
CA GLY A 153 19.75 6.36 12.60
C GLY A 153 18.25 6.38 12.32
N PRO A 154 17.65 7.57 12.11
CA PRO A 154 16.23 7.67 11.77
C PRO A 154 15.94 6.91 10.47
N ILE A 155 14.91 6.07 10.49
CA ILE A 155 14.40 5.34 9.33
C ILE A 155 13.08 5.95 8.92
N LEU A 156 12.92 6.20 7.62
CA LEU A 156 11.67 6.69 7.04
C LEU A 156 11.38 5.87 5.78
N THR A 157 10.21 5.27 5.73
CA THR A 157 9.70 4.59 4.55
C THR A 157 8.42 5.26 4.08
N ILE A 158 8.35 5.65 2.81
CA ILE A 158 7.16 6.22 2.18
C ILE A 158 6.75 5.29 1.06
N ARG A 159 5.55 4.71 1.14
CA ARG A 159 4.98 3.87 0.10
C ARG A 159 3.83 4.60 -0.57
N ARG A 160 3.96 4.83 -1.86
CA ARG A 160 2.94 5.48 -2.67
C ARG A 160 2.01 4.44 -3.29
N PHE A 161 0.77 4.86 -3.48
CA PHE A 161 -0.18 4.12 -4.29
C PHE A 161 -0.28 4.78 -5.66
N PRO A 162 -0.44 4.00 -6.74
CA PRO A 162 -0.66 4.57 -8.06
C PRO A 162 -1.95 5.41 -8.05
N ASP A 163 -1.91 6.58 -8.70
CA ASP A 163 -3.07 7.48 -8.80
C ASP A 163 -4.26 6.83 -9.52
N LYS A 164 -3.96 5.91 -10.42
CA LYS A 164 -4.97 5.11 -11.13
C LYS A 164 -4.77 3.63 -10.81
N PRO A 165 -5.82 2.93 -10.34
CA PRO A 165 -5.74 1.50 -10.11
C PRO A 165 -5.46 0.77 -11.42
N ILE A 166 -4.71 -0.33 -11.33
CA ILE A 166 -4.46 -1.21 -12.46
C ILE A 166 -5.76 -1.95 -12.77
N THR A 167 -6.24 -1.83 -14.01
CA THR A 167 -7.46 -2.52 -14.47
C THR A 167 -7.18 -3.98 -14.83
N MET A 168 -8.24 -4.78 -14.97
CA MET A 168 -8.11 -6.18 -15.40
C MET A 168 -7.55 -6.29 -16.82
N GLU A 169 -7.91 -5.38 -17.73
CA GLU A 169 -7.36 -5.30 -19.09
C GLU A 169 -5.84 -5.12 -19.03
N ARG A 170 -5.37 -4.25 -18.14
CA ARG A 170 -3.93 -4.05 -17.98
C ARG A 170 -3.22 -5.28 -17.40
N LEU A 171 -3.88 -6.03 -16.49
CA LEU A 171 -3.35 -7.30 -15.99
C LEU A 171 -3.26 -8.37 -17.09
N ILE A 172 -4.23 -8.39 -18.03
CA ILE A 172 -4.20 -9.27 -19.21
C ILE A 172 -3.04 -8.88 -20.14
N GLU A 173 -2.87 -7.60 -20.46
CA GLU A 173 -1.75 -7.08 -21.26
C GLU A 173 -0.38 -7.43 -20.65
N LEU A 174 -0.25 -7.33 -19.34
CA LEU A 174 0.94 -7.73 -18.58
C LEU A 174 1.09 -9.25 -18.46
N GLN A 175 0.16 -10.01 -19.05
CA GLN A 175 0.11 -11.46 -18.96
C GLN A 175 0.08 -11.98 -17.50
N ALA A 176 -0.43 -11.17 -16.57
CA ALA A 176 -0.62 -11.58 -15.18
C ALA A 176 -1.75 -12.61 -15.03
N ILE A 177 -2.73 -12.55 -15.91
CA ILE A 177 -3.87 -13.47 -16.02
C ILE A 177 -4.23 -13.68 -17.48
N SER A 178 -4.80 -14.84 -17.84
CA SER A 178 -5.34 -15.08 -19.17
C SER A 178 -6.70 -14.42 -19.35
N LYS A 179 -7.04 -14.03 -20.60
CA LYS A 179 -8.35 -13.44 -20.90
C LYS A 179 -9.51 -14.38 -20.53
N GLU A 180 -9.34 -15.68 -20.72
CA GLU A 180 -10.35 -16.68 -20.37
C GLU A 180 -10.63 -16.71 -18.87
N ALA A 181 -9.57 -16.74 -18.05
CA ALA A 181 -9.68 -16.70 -16.59
C ALA A 181 -10.26 -15.38 -16.09
N ALA A 182 -9.94 -14.25 -16.73
CA ALA A 182 -10.51 -12.94 -16.38
C ALA A 182 -12.02 -12.91 -16.62
N VAL A 183 -12.49 -13.43 -17.77
CA VAL A 183 -13.94 -13.56 -18.09
C VAL A 183 -14.64 -14.52 -17.11
N PHE A 184 -13.97 -15.58 -16.69
CA PHE A 184 -14.51 -16.45 -15.64
C PHE A 184 -14.70 -15.71 -14.32
N LEU A 185 -13.67 -14.97 -13.86
CA LEU A 185 -13.75 -14.21 -12.62
C LEU A 185 -14.77 -13.07 -12.68
N GLU A 186 -14.93 -12.41 -13.84
CA GLU A 186 -16.00 -11.43 -14.05
C GLU A 186 -17.38 -12.04 -13.78
N LYS A 187 -17.64 -13.21 -14.33
CA LYS A 187 -18.90 -13.95 -14.10
C LYS A 187 -19.05 -14.36 -12.64
N ALA A 188 -17.99 -14.83 -12.00
CA ALA A 188 -17.99 -15.22 -10.59
C ALA A 188 -18.31 -14.02 -9.68
N VAL A 189 -17.69 -12.86 -9.93
CA VAL A 189 -17.99 -11.63 -9.17
C VAL A 189 -19.44 -11.21 -9.36
N LYS A 190 -19.97 -11.20 -10.60
CA LYS A 190 -21.37 -10.85 -10.89
C LYS A 190 -22.34 -11.87 -10.29
N ALA A 191 -21.98 -13.14 -10.24
CA ALA A 191 -22.75 -14.20 -9.61
C ALA A 191 -22.64 -14.23 -8.07
N LYS A 192 -21.94 -13.26 -7.47
CA LYS A 192 -21.77 -13.12 -6.02
C LYS A 192 -20.99 -14.26 -5.35
N TYR A 193 -19.99 -14.80 -6.03
CA TYR A 193 -19.05 -15.72 -5.41
C TYR A 193 -18.18 -15.00 -4.39
N ASN A 194 -18.01 -15.56 -3.21
CA ASN A 194 -17.07 -15.11 -2.20
C ASN A 194 -15.65 -15.48 -2.60
N ILE A 195 -14.80 -14.49 -2.82
CA ILE A 195 -13.46 -14.68 -3.39
C ILE A 195 -12.39 -14.31 -2.39
N LEU A 196 -11.45 -15.21 -2.17
CA LEU A 196 -10.26 -14.97 -1.37
C LEU A 196 -9.01 -14.89 -2.25
N VAL A 197 -8.32 -13.75 -2.24
CA VAL A 197 -7.08 -13.55 -2.99
C VAL A 197 -5.89 -13.89 -2.10
N SER A 198 -5.13 -14.93 -2.44
CA SER A 198 -3.97 -15.37 -1.67
C SER A 198 -2.65 -15.08 -2.40
N GLY A 199 -1.54 -15.04 -1.67
CA GLY A 199 -0.21 -14.88 -2.25
C GLY A 199 0.79 -14.27 -1.29
N GLY A 200 2.07 -14.36 -1.62
CA GLY A 200 3.17 -13.79 -0.84
C GLY A 200 3.20 -12.27 -0.82
N THR A 201 4.15 -11.71 -0.07
CA THR A 201 4.39 -10.27 -0.05
C THR A 201 4.82 -9.77 -1.44
N GLY A 202 4.20 -8.69 -1.90
CA GLY A 202 4.50 -8.09 -3.20
C GLY A 202 4.00 -8.90 -4.40
N SER A 203 3.15 -9.92 -4.23
CA SER A 203 2.52 -10.67 -5.32
C SER A 203 1.43 -9.89 -6.07
N GLY A 204 0.94 -8.78 -5.50
CA GLY A 204 -0.07 -7.92 -6.12
C GLY A 204 -1.50 -8.19 -5.67
N LYS A 205 -1.73 -8.77 -4.49
CA LYS A 205 -3.07 -9.08 -3.96
C LYS A 205 -4.02 -7.89 -3.96
N THR A 206 -3.62 -6.77 -3.36
CA THR A 206 -4.46 -5.55 -3.30
C THR A 206 -4.76 -5.00 -4.70
N THR A 207 -3.76 -5.02 -5.59
CA THR A 207 -3.93 -4.63 -7.01
C THR A 207 -4.95 -5.53 -7.70
N PHE A 208 -4.86 -6.83 -7.48
CA PHE A 208 -5.78 -7.80 -8.07
C PHE A 208 -7.19 -7.68 -7.49
N LEU A 209 -7.30 -7.46 -6.18
CA LEU A 209 -8.58 -7.22 -5.51
C LEU A 209 -9.26 -5.95 -6.04
N ASN A 210 -8.50 -4.88 -6.28
CA ASN A 210 -8.98 -3.68 -6.96
C ASN A 210 -9.49 -4.00 -8.38
N ALA A 211 -8.75 -4.77 -9.18
CA ALA A 211 -9.16 -5.14 -10.52
C ALA A 211 -10.44 -6.00 -10.53
N LEU A 212 -10.60 -6.91 -9.56
CA LEU A 212 -11.83 -7.70 -9.38
C LEU A 212 -13.02 -6.83 -8.99
N SER A 213 -12.80 -5.84 -8.14
CA SER A 213 -13.87 -4.96 -7.66
C SER A 213 -14.52 -4.13 -8.78
N CYS A 214 -13.81 -3.89 -9.89
CA CYS A 214 -14.37 -3.22 -11.06
C CYS A 214 -15.49 -4.03 -11.76
N TYR A 215 -15.64 -5.31 -11.45
CA TYR A 215 -16.71 -6.15 -11.98
C TYR A 215 -17.97 -6.16 -11.13
N ILE A 216 -17.94 -5.50 -9.96
CA ILE A 216 -19.11 -5.40 -9.07
C ILE A 216 -20.16 -4.49 -9.74
N PRO A 217 -21.44 -4.88 -9.76
CA PRO A 217 -22.52 -4.04 -10.26
C PRO A 217 -22.61 -2.68 -9.53
N GLU A 218 -22.87 -1.60 -10.29
CA GLU A 218 -22.85 -0.22 -9.78
C GLU A 218 -23.97 0.08 -8.77
N ASP A 219 -25.05 -0.70 -8.79
CA ASP A 219 -26.22 -0.58 -7.90
C ASP A 219 -26.01 -1.20 -6.51
N GLU A 220 -24.86 -1.80 -6.26
CA GLU A 220 -24.55 -2.44 -4.98
C GLU A 220 -24.01 -1.44 -3.95
N ARG A 221 -24.29 -1.72 -2.66
CA ARG A 221 -23.70 -1.00 -1.53
C ARG A 221 -22.49 -1.74 -1.02
N ILE A 222 -21.31 -1.15 -1.18
CA ILE A 222 -20.05 -1.76 -0.83
C ILE A 222 -19.46 -1.10 0.43
N ILE A 223 -18.96 -1.91 1.34
CA ILE A 223 -18.17 -1.43 2.48
C ILE A 223 -16.77 -2.03 2.37
N THR A 224 -15.75 -1.17 2.31
CA THR A 224 -14.35 -1.59 2.41
C THR A 224 -13.82 -1.38 3.81
N ILE A 225 -13.02 -2.33 4.29
CA ILE A 225 -12.40 -2.32 5.61
C ILE A 225 -10.93 -2.66 5.46
N GLU A 226 -10.05 -1.79 5.95
CA GLU A 226 -8.61 -1.93 5.76
C GLU A 226 -7.84 -1.42 6.99
N ASP A 227 -6.64 -1.96 7.22
CA ASP A 227 -5.70 -1.39 8.18
C ASP A 227 -5.19 -0.01 7.73
N SER A 228 -5.00 0.13 6.44
CA SER A 228 -4.69 1.37 5.77
C SER A 228 -5.32 1.33 4.39
N ALA A 229 -6.12 2.34 4.06
CA ALA A 229 -6.95 2.34 2.87
C ALA A 229 -6.11 2.35 1.58
N GLU A 230 -5.91 1.18 0.99
CA GLU A 230 -5.22 0.92 -0.28
C GLU A 230 -6.20 0.65 -1.43
N LEU A 231 -7.42 0.20 -1.10
CA LEU A 231 -8.42 -0.13 -2.09
C LEU A 231 -8.96 1.14 -2.77
N GLN A 232 -8.99 1.10 -4.09
CA GLN A 232 -9.44 2.19 -4.95
C GLN A 232 -10.59 1.71 -5.83
N ILE A 233 -11.71 1.31 -5.21
CA ILE A 233 -12.89 0.84 -5.92
C ILE A 233 -13.49 2.01 -6.71
N GLN A 234 -13.77 1.78 -7.99
CA GLN A 234 -14.33 2.77 -8.90
C GLN A 234 -15.68 2.32 -9.45
N GLY A 235 -16.50 3.27 -9.91
CA GLY A 235 -17.79 3.00 -10.53
C GLY A 235 -18.92 2.64 -9.56
N ILE A 236 -18.71 2.73 -8.24
CA ILE A 236 -19.72 2.44 -7.21
C ILE A 236 -20.07 3.72 -6.46
N ASP A 237 -21.26 4.24 -6.64
CA ASP A 237 -21.72 5.46 -5.95
C ASP A 237 -21.94 5.23 -4.46
N ASN A 238 -22.44 4.04 -4.08
CA ASN A 238 -22.75 3.71 -2.68
C ASN A 238 -21.59 2.97 -2.01
N LEU A 239 -20.40 3.61 -2.02
CA LEU A 239 -19.17 3.09 -1.44
C LEU A 239 -18.88 3.73 -0.08
N ILE A 240 -18.69 2.89 0.94
CA ILE A 240 -18.23 3.30 2.28
C ILE A 240 -16.84 2.72 2.49
N ARG A 241 -15.90 3.58 2.90
CA ARG A 241 -14.52 3.19 3.19
C ARG A 241 -14.23 3.35 4.68
N MET A 242 -13.80 2.31 5.33
CA MET A 242 -13.44 2.30 6.75
C MET A 242 -12.00 1.86 6.93
N GLU A 243 -11.31 2.55 7.82
CA GLU A 243 -9.90 2.31 8.15
C GLU A 243 -9.77 2.11 9.66
N THR A 244 -8.89 1.20 10.08
CA THR A 244 -8.59 0.97 11.49
C THR A 244 -7.97 2.21 12.12
N ARG A 245 -8.07 2.30 13.42
CA ARG A 245 -7.43 3.35 14.20
C ARG A 245 -6.64 2.76 15.35
N ASN A 246 -5.34 2.99 15.36
CA ASN A 246 -4.53 2.69 16.53
C ASN A 246 -4.87 3.61 17.71
N ALA A 247 -4.69 3.12 18.92
CA ALA A 247 -4.77 3.96 20.11
C ALA A 247 -3.83 5.17 19.98
N ASN A 248 -4.27 6.36 20.40
CA ASN A 248 -3.46 7.57 20.41
C ASN A 248 -3.15 8.00 21.85
N LEU A 249 -2.16 8.89 21.99
CA LEU A 249 -1.73 9.43 23.29
C LEU A 249 -2.82 10.25 24.01
N GLU A 250 -3.85 10.70 23.29
CA GLU A 250 -4.98 11.47 23.81
C GLU A 250 -6.11 10.60 24.38
N GLY A 251 -5.87 9.28 24.55
CA GLY A 251 -6.83 8.34 25.14
C GLY A 251 -7.88 7.78 24.17
N GLY A 252 -7.71 7.98 22.87
CA GLY A 252 -8.55 7.35 21.85
C GLY A 252 -8.35 5.83 21.83
N LYS A 253 -9.45 5.07 22.00
CA LYS A 253 -9.40 3.60 21.91
C LYS A 253 -9.02 3.15 20.49
N SER A 254 -8.27 2.05 20.38
CA SER A 254 -8.06 1.37 19.09
C SER A 254 -9.39 0.88 18.51
N ILE A 255 -9.52 0.93 17.20
CA ILE A 255 -10.61 0.33 16.44
C ILE A 255 -9.98 -0.65 15.46
N SER A 256 -10.24 -1.93 15.67
CA SER A 256 -9.67 -3.03 14.89
C SER A 256 -10.49 -3.33 13.64
N ILE A 257 -9.92 -4.11 12.70
CA ILE A 257 -10.67 -4.67 11.55
C ILE A 257 -11.90 -5.43 12.04
N ARG A 258 -11.77 -6.19 13.12
CA ARG A 258 -12.85 -6.95 13.73
C ARG A 258 -14.03 -6.05 14.16
N ASP A 259 -13.75 -4.93 14.82
CA ASP A 259 -14.78 -3.96 15.23
C ASP A 259 -15.49 -3.37 14.02
N LEU A 260 -14.73 -3.08 12.95
CA LEU A 260 -15.27 -2.53 11.71
C LEU A 260 -16.14 -3.55 10.96
N ILE A 261 -15.74 -4.84 10.90
CA ILE A 261 -16.59 -5.90 10.32
C ILE A 261 -17.91 -5.98 11.09
N LYS A 262 -17.87 -6.09 12.43
CA LYS A 262 -19.08 -6.14 13.25
C LYS A 262 -20.00 -4.94 13.07
N THR A 263 -19.42 -3.76 12.89
CA THR A 263 -20.19 -2.54 12.63
C THR A 263 -20.80 -2.56 11.24
N SER A 264 -20.05 -3.00 10.23
CA SER A 264 -20.48 -3.03 8.83
C SER A 264 -21.75 -3.89 8.62
N LEU A 265 -21.88 -5.01 9.34
CA LEU A 265 -23.07 -5.89 9.28
C LEU A 265 -24.38 -5.17 9.63
N ARG A 266 -24.32 -4.04 10.36
CA ARG A 266 -25.48 -3.22 10.71
C ARG A 266 -25.71 -2.06 9.74
N MET A 267 -24.84 -1.89 8.75
CA MET A 267 -24.89 -0.79 7.79
C MET A 267 -25.57 -1.18 6.47
N ARG A 268 -26.22 -2.35 6.42
CA ARG A 268 -26.90 -2.91 5.24
C ARG A 268 -25.98 -3.01 4.01
N PRO A 269 -24.79 -3.59 4.11
CA PRO A 269 -23.94 -3.81 2.95
C PRO A 269 -24.57 -4.86 2.00
N THR A 270 -24.32 -4.71 0.70
CA THR A 270 -24.53 -5.80 -0.25
C THR A 270 -23.31 -6.72 -0.20
N ARG A 271 -22.10 -6.13 -0.19
CA ARG A 271 -20.83 -6.85 -0.04
C ARG A 271 -19.92 -6.13 0.95
N ILE A 272 -19.06 -6.91 1.59
CA ILE A 272 -17.99 -6.41 2.44
C ILE A 272 -16.66 -6.83 1.81
N ILE A 273 -15.75 -5.86 1.62
CA ILE A 273 -14.42 -6.13 1.09
C ILE A 273 -13.41 -5.78 2.18
N VAL A 274 -12.75 -6.80 2.72
CA VAL A 274 -11.66 -6.61 3.69
C VAL A 274 -10.34 -6.66 2.94
N GLY A 275 -9.55 -5.59 3.03
CA GLY A 275 -8.28 -5.48 2.30
C GLY A 275 -7.37 -6.69 2.54
N GLU A 276 -7.19 -7.07 3.82
CA GLU A 276 -6.41 -8.25 4.19
C GLU A 276 -6.86 -8.79 5.55
N VAL A 277 -6.92 -10.12 5.68
CA VAL A 277 -7.07 -10.81 6.97
C VAL A 277 -5.74 -11.43 7.39
N ARG A 278 -5.36 -11.21 8.65
CA ARG A 278 -4.05 -11.61 9.21
C ARG A 278 -4.14 -12.35 10.53
N GLY A 279 -5.29 -12.28 11.19
CA GLY A 279 -5.49 -12.80 12.55
C GLY A 279 -6.94 -13.14 12.84
N GLU A 280 -7.37 -12.85 14.06
CA GLU A 280 -8.67 -13.24 14.61
C GLU A 280 -9.89 -12.72 13.85
N GLU A 281 -9.74 -11.63 13.08
CA GLU A 281 -10.79 -11.05 12.23
C GLU A 281 -11.24 -11.99 11.11
N ALA A 282 -10.45 -13.00 10.78
CA ALA A 282 -10.81 -14.04 9.82
C ALA A 282 -12.11 -14.75 10.21
N MET A 283 -12.36 -14.94 11.53
CA MET A 283 -13.60 -15.51 12.02
C MET A 283 -14.80 -14.63 11.72
N ASP A 284 -14.68 -13.31 11.93
CA ASP A 284 -15.79 -12.40 11.68
C ASP A 284 -16.01 -12.20 10.15
N MET A 285 -14.94 -12.22 9.35
CA MET A 285 -15.05 -12.12 7.88
C MET A 285 -15.71 -13.36 7.28
N ILE A 286 -15.21 -14.55 7.58
CA ILE A 286 -15.71 -15.80 6.99
C ILE A 286 -17.00 -16.23 7.66
N GLY A 287 -17.02 -16.29 9.00
CA GLY A 287 -18.16 -16.82 9.76
C GLY A 287 -19.37 -15.88 9.74
N SER A 288 -19.18 -14.56 9.66
CA SER A 288 -20.27 -13.59 9.74
C SER A 288 -20.52 -12.86 8.43
N ALA A 289 -19.49 -12.34 7.74
CA ALA A 289 -19.69 -11.58 6.52
C ALA A 289 -20.00 -12.50 5.33
N MET A 290 -19.17 -13.50 5.07
CA MET A 290 -19.32 -14.39 3.91
C MET A 290 -20.42 -15.45 4.07
N ASN A 291 -20.76 -15.86 5.30
CA ASN A 291 -21.77 -16.89 5.57
C ASN A 291 -23.17 -16.34 5.90
N CYS A 292 -23.35 -15.03 6.05
CA CYS A 292 -24.61 -14.46 6.60
C CYS A 292 -25.27 -13.44 5.68
N GLY A 293 -25.35 -13.71 4.37
CA GLY A 293 -26.15 -12.95 3.42
C GLY A 293 -25.46 -11.72 2.81
N HIS A 294 -24.14 -11.69 2.82
CA HIS A 294 -23.33 -10.69 2.11
C HIS A 294 -22.50 -11.36 1.01
N ASP A 295 -23.20 -12.16 0.17
CA ASP A 295 -22.62 -12.94 -0.90
C ASP A 295 -21.85 -12.06 -1.89
N GLY A 296 -20.71 -12.56 -2.37
CA GLY A 296 -19.79 -11.80 -3.22
C GLY A 296 -18.80 -10.94 -2.43
N SER A 297 -18.71 -11.14 -1.11
CA SER A 297 -17.68 -10.52 -0.30
C SER A 297 -16.30 -11.03 -0.68
N MET A 298 -15.29 -10.16 -0.55
CA MET A 298 -13.93 -10.46 -0.96
C MET A 298 -12.93 -10.07 0.11
N SER A 299 -11.82 -10.81 0.16
CA SER A 299 -10.69 -10.45 1.01
C SER A 299 -9.38 -10.95 0.43
N SER A 300 -8.25 -10.53 1.02
CA SER A 300 -6.97 -11.12 0.74
C SER A 300 -6.29 -11.66 2.00
N ALA A 301 -5.36 -12.59 1.82
CA ALA A 301 -4.48 -13.05 2.89
C ALA A 301 -3.16 -13.59 2.35
N HIS A 302 -2.14 -13.65 3.21
CA HIS A 302 -0.86 -14.24 2.84
C HIS A 302 -0.92 -15.77 2.88
N ALA A 303 -0.51 -16.44 1.79
CA ALA A 303 -0.27 -17.88 1.74
C ALA A 303 0.68 -18.23 0.59
N ASN A 304 1.20 -19.46 0.58
CA ASN A 304 2.11 -19.95 -0.46
C ASN A 304 1.41 -20.81 -1.53
N SER A 305 0.16 -21.21 -1.27
CA SER A 305 -0.70 -21.95 -2.18
C SER A 305 -2.17 -21.79 -1.77
N ALA A 306 -3.11 -22.31 -2.57
CA ALA A 306 -4.52 -22.38 -2.19
C ALA A 306 -4.74 -23.32 -0.99
N GLU A 307 -4.01 -24.43 -0.94
CA GLU A 307 -4.08 -25.38 0.17
C GLU A 307 -3.52 -24.79 1.48
N ASP A 308 -2.35 -24.11 1.40
CA ASP A 308 -1.74 -23.40 2.54
C ASP A 308 -2.67 -22.29 3.06
N MET A 309 -3.46 -21.67 2.17
CA MET A 309 -4.44 -20.65 2.54
C MET A 309 -5.50 -21.22 3.50
N LEU A 310 -6.00 -22.42 3.25
CA LEU A 310 -6.97 -23.07 4.14
C LEU A 310 -6.41 -23.30 5.54
N LEU A 311 -5.17 -23.82 5.62
CA LEU A 311 -4.50 -24.03 6.91
C LEU A 311 -4.29 -22.72 7.67
N ARG A 312 -3.96 -21.64 6.96
CA ARG A 312 -3.83 -20.33 7.58
C ARG A 312 -5.17 -19.78 8.09
N LEU A 313 -6.25 -19.96 7.34
CA LEU A 313 -7.60 -19.60 7.78
C LEU A 313 -8.00 -20.37 9.03
N GLU A 314 -7.79 -21.69 9.06
CA GLU A 314 -8.02 -22.50 10.25
C GLU A 314 -7.29 -21.92 11.46
N ASN A 315 -5.99 -21.63 11.32
CA ASN A 315 -5.19 -21.06 12.41
C ASN A 315 -5.67 -19.67 12.85
N MET A 316 -5.97 -18.78 11.91
CA MET A 316 -6.46 -17.44 12.21
C MET A 316 -7.83 -17.46 12.92
N MET A 317 -8.74 -18.34 12.49
CA MET A 317 -10.05 -18.49 13.13
C MET A 317 -9.93 -19.07 14.55
N LEU A 318 -9.01 -20.00 14.77
CA LEU A 318 -8.71 -20.56 16.10
C LEU A 318 -8.13 -19.52 17.08
N MET A 319 -7.52 -18.43 16.60
CA MET A 319 -7.09 -17.33 17.47
C MET A 319 -8.27 -16.61 18.13
N SER A 320 -9.42 -16.58 17.44
CA SER A 320 -10.62 -15.85 17.90
C SER A 320 -11.50 -16.67 18.83
N VAL A 321 -11.63 -17.98 18.57
CA VAL A 321 -12.60 -18.85 19.24
C VAL A 321 -12.05 -20.26 19.46
N THR A 322 -12.49 -20.89 20.55
CA THR A 322 -12.21 -22.31 20.79
C THR A 322 -13.36 -23.14 20.24
N LEU A 323 -13.28 -23.50 18.96
CA LEU A 323 -14.25 -24.36 18.28
C LEU A 323 -13.56 -25.65 17.81
N PRO A 324 -14.31 -26.77 17.68
CA PRO A 324 -13.82 -27.97 17.01
C PRO A 324 -13.39 -27.65 15.57
N LEU A 325 -12.33 -28.29 15.10
CA LEU A 325 -11.72 -28.00 13.79
C LEU A 325 -12.67 -28.30 12.61
N ASP A 326 -13.52 -29.31 12.76
CA ASP A 326 -14.56 -29.68 11.80
C ASP A 326 -15.60 -28.55 11.62
N VAL A 327 -15.96 -27.85 12.70
CA VAL A 327 -16.84 -26.68 12.64
C VAL A 327 -16.18 -25.53 11.91
N ILE A 328 -14.91 -25.25 12.19
CA ILE A 328 -14.13 -24.21 11.49
C ILE A 328 -14.03 -24.52 10.00
N ARG A 329 -13.69 -25.76 9.65
CA ARG A 329 -13.65 -26.22 8.25
C ARG A 329 -15.01 -26.10 7.58
N GLY A 330 -16.08 -26.39 8.31
CA GLY A 330 -17.45 -26.19 7.86
C GLY A 330 -17.72 -24.73 7.46
N GLN A 331 -17.34 -23.80 8.31
CA GLN A 331 -17.50 -22.38 8.04
C GLN A 331 -16.65 -21.89 6.87
N ILE A 332 -15.41 -22.35 6.73
CA ILE A 332 -14.56 -22.01 5.60
C ILE A 332 -15.16 -22.53 4.29
N ALA A 333 -15.57 -23.81 4.28
CA ALA A 333 -16.10 -24.46 3.10
C ALA A 333 -17.47 -23.93 2.63
N SER A 334 -18.26 -23.34 3.55
CA SER A 334 -19.52 -22.68 3.20
C SER A 334 -19.37 -21.19 2.89
N GLY A 335 -18.33 -20.53 3.43
CA GLY A 335 -18.14 -19.09 3.30
C GLY A 335 -17.27 -18.67 2.14
N VAL A 336 -16.36 -19.51 1.66
CA VAL A 336 -15.43 -19.18 0.56
C VAL A 336 -15.70 -20.08 -0.63
N ASP A 337 -16.03 -19.48 -1.77
CA ASP A 337 -16.29 -20.22 -3.02
C ASP A 337 -15.01 -20.41 -3.85
N LEU A 338 -14.19 -19.34 -3.97
CA LEU A 338 -13.01 -19.34 -4.81
C LEU A 338 -11.78 -18.81 -4.06
N ILE A 339 -10.64 -19.45 -4.29
CA ILE A 339 -9.32 -18.96 -3.91
C ILE A 339 -8.57 -18.63 -5.20
N VAL A 340 -8.08 -17.37 -5.32
CA VAL A 340 -7.20 -16.94 -6.42
C VAL A 340 -5.81 -16.74 -5.85
N HIS A 341 -4.88 -17.62 -6.21
CA HIS A 341 -3.51 -17.58 -5.71
C HIS A 341 -2.59 -16.84 -6.67
N LEU A 342 -1.89 -15.82 -6.15
CA LEU A 342 -0.94 -14.97 -6.87
C LEU A 342 0.49 -15.28 -6.46
N GLY A 343 1.40 -15.31 -7.42
CA GLY A 343 2.82 -15.45 -7.18
C GLY A 343 3.66 -14.36 -7.86
N ARG A 344 4.83 -14.11 -7.28
CA ARG A 344 5.90 -13.34 -7.90
C ARG A 344 6.95 -14.33 -8.41
N LEU A 345 7.13 -14.43 -9.72
CA LEU A 345 8.08 -15.35 -10.34
C LEU A 345 9.54 -14.89 -10.16
N ARG A 346 10.49 -15.71 -10.55
CA ARG A 346 11.94 -15.43 -10.45
C ARG A 346 12.35 -14.18 -11.24
N ASP A 347 11.70 -13.92 -12.38
CA ASP A 347 11.88 -12.72 -13.21
C ASP A 347 11.21 -11.46 -12.62
N LYS A 348 10.66 -11.57 -11.41
CA LYS A 348 9.90 -10.54 -10.68
C LYS A 348 8.54 -10.20 -11.29
N SER A 349 8.10 -10.86 -12.35
CA SER A 349 6.74 -10.75 -12.86
C SER A 349 5.73 -11.30 -11.85
N ARG A 350 4.53 -10.74 -11.86
CA ARG A 350 3.41 -11.15 -10.99
C ARG A 350 2.40 -11.89 -11.84
N LYS A 351 1.98 -13.07 -11.40
CA LYS A 351 1.06 -13.94 -12.15
C LYS A 351 0.00 -14.51 -11.22
N VAL A 352 -1.20 -14.77 -11.77
CA VAL A 352 -2.14 -15.72 -11.19
C VAL A 352 -1.57 -17.11 -11.40
N LEU A 353 -1.27 -17.81 -10.32
CA LEU A 353 -0.70 -19.16 -10.36
C LEU A 353 -1.79 -20.22 -10.31
N GLU A 354 -2.90 -19.94 -9.63
CA GLU A 354 -3.97 -20.90 -9.45
C GLU A 354 -5.30 -20.19 -9.21
N ILE A 355 -6.39 -20.74 -9.75
CA ILE A 355 -7.76 -20.40 -9.38
C ILE A 355 -8.43 -21.71 -9.00
N THR A 356 -8.88 -21.80 -7.74
CA THR A 356 -9.36 -23.05 -7.15
C THR A 356 -10.72 -22.84 -6.49
N GLU A 357 -11.66 -23.71 -6.80
CA GLU A 357 -12.99 -23.76 -6.21
C GLU A 357 -12.96 -24.60 -4.92
N ILE A 358 -13.72 -24.19 -3.91
CA ILE A 358 -14.01 -25.00 -2.72
C ILE A 358 -15.32 -25.76 -2.94
N LYS A 359 -15.25 -27.10 -3.05
CA LYS A 359 -16.42 -27.95 -3.31
C LYS A 359 -17.15 -28.45 -2.06
N GLY A 360 -16.68 -28.07 -0.86
CA GLY A 360 -17.26 -28.54 0.40
C GLY A 360 -16.30 -29.45 1.16
N ILE A 361 -16.84 -30.35 1.98
CA ILE A 361 -16.08 -31.22 2.90
C ILE A 361 -16.31 -32.68 2.58
N LYS A 362 -15.24 -33.47 2.61
CA LYS A 362 -15.28 -34.92 2.55
C LYS A 362 -14.23 -35.49 3.50
N GLN A 363 -14.63 -36.43 4.37
CA GLN A 363 -13.73 -37.05 5.36
C GLN A 363 -12.96 -36.00 6.19
N GLU A 364 -13.69 -35.02 6.73
CA GLU A 364 -13.16 -33.95 7.57
C GLU A 364 -12.16 -33.00 6.85
N LYS A 365 -11.97 -33.13 5.54
CA LYS A 365 -11.09 -32.26 4.73
C LYS A 365 -11.89 -31.44 3.77
N ILE A 366 -11.48 -30.18 3.60
CA ILE A 366 -12.01 -29.28 2.56
C ILE A 366 -11.51 -29.79 1.21
N ILE A 367 -12.43 -29.95 0.26
CA ILE A 367 -12.14 -30.42 -1.09
C ILE A 367 -11.91 -29.22 -2.00
N LEU A 368 -10.70 -29.15 -2.53
CA LEU A 368 -10.28 -28.17 -3.52
C LEU A 368 -10.41 -28.74 -4.92
N ASN A 369 -10.91 -27.92 -5.85
CA ASN A 369 -11.03 -28.23 -7.26
C ASN A 369 -10.29 -27.16 -8.07
N PRO A 370 -9.03 -27.37 -8.48
CA PRO A 370 -8.32 -26.44 -9.31
C PRO A 370 -9.03 -26.25 -10.65
N LEU A 371 -9.38 -25.01 -10.99
CA LEU A 371 -10.01 -24.62 -12.26
C LEU A 371 -8.99 -24.13 -13.27
N TYR A 372 -7.99 -23.35 -12.80
CA TYR A 372 -6.89 -22.86 -13.63
C TYR A 372 -5.58 -23.04 -12.89
N ILE A 373 -4.54 -23.47 -13.60
CA ILE A 373 -3.17 -23.63 -13.08
C ILE A 373 -2.18 -22.98 -14.03
N PHE A 374 -1.28 -22.17 -13.51
CA PHE A 374 -0.16 -21.61 -14.27
C PHE A 374 0.90 -22.70 -14.50
N ARG A 375 1.24 -22.92 -15.77
CA ARG A 375 2.34 -23.82 -16.17
C ARG A 375 3.46 -23.01 -16.78
N GLU A 376 4.63 -23.10 -16.17
CA GLU A 376 5.86 -22.56 -16.73
C GLU A 376 6.28 -23.41 -17.93
N ILE A 377 6.59 -22.76 -19.05
CA ILE A 377 6.98 -23.43 -20.31
C ILE A 377 8.47 -23.31 -20.52
N SER A 378 9.03 -22.11 -20.38
CA SER A 378 10.45 -21.85 -20.65
C SER A 378 10.93 -20.58 -19.94
N GLU A 379 12.24 -20.48 -19.78
CA GLU A 379 12.94 -19.27 -19.34
C GLU A 379 13.77 -18.74 -20.53
N LYS A 380 13.48 -17.49 -20.94
CA LYS A 380 14.22 -16.83 -22.02
C LYS A 380 15.62 -16.41 -21.55
N LYS A 381 16.55 -16.22 -22.48
CA LYS A 381 17.92 -15.71 -22.16
C LYS A 381 17.93 -14.36 -21.41
N SER A 382 16.84 -13.60 -21.52
CA SER A 382 16.63 -12.35 -20.75
C SER A 382 16.22 -12.57 -19.29
N GLY A 383 16.07 -13.83 -18.85
CA GLY A 383 15.53 -14.21 -17.54
C GLY A 383 13.99 -14.16 -17.46
N TYR A 384 13.29 -13.77 -18.54
CA TYR A 384 11.83 -13.73 -18.56
C TYR A 384 11.25 -15.14 -18.55
N ILE A 385 10.27 -15.39 -17.68
CA ILE A 385 9.59 -16.67 -17.54
C ILE A 385 8.35 -16.67 -18.42
N GLU A 386 8.36 -17.53 -19.43
CA GLU A 386 7.24 -17.79 -20.29
C GLU A 386 6.37 -18.91 -19.72
N GLY A 387 5.10 -18.66 -19.60
CA GLY A 387 4.16 -19.62 -19.07
C GLY A 387 2.72 -19.26 -19.42
N LYS A 388 1.80 -20.17 -19.18
CA LYS A 388 0.38 -20.02 -19.48
C LYS A 388 -0.47 -20.45 -18.32
N LEU A 389 -1.51 -19.67 -18.01
CA LEU A 389 -2.57 -20.06 -17.10
C LEU A 389 -3.58 -20.91 -17.87
N GLU A 390 -3.58 -22.21 -17.63
CA GLU A 390 -4.38 -23.19 -18.34
C GLU A 390 -5.60 -23.58 -17.53
N LYS A 391 -6.74 -23.75 -18.21
CA LYS A 391 -7.94 -24.32 -17.63
C LYS A 391 -7.74 -25.82 -17.45
N VAL A 392 -7.94 -26.33 -16.23
CA VAL A 392 -7.76 -27.75 -15.87
C VAL A 392 -9.02 -28.38 -15.27
N GLY A 393 -9.93 -27.57 -14.75
CA GLY A 393 -11.20 -27.99 -14.17
C GLY A 393 -12.43 -27.61 -15.01
N THR A 394 -13.56 -28.22 -14.68
CA THR A 394 -14.88 -27.98 -15.29
C THR A 394 -15.81 -27.35 -14.27
#